data_aa193fa5d0bac8fe4db8eda616ccc807
#
_entry.id   aa193fa5d0bac8fe4db8eda616ccc807
#
_cell.length_a   1.000
_cell.length_b   1.000
_cell.length_c   1.000
_cell.angle_alpha   90.00
_cell.angle_beta   90.00
_cell.angle_gamma   90.00
#
_symmetry.space_group_name_H-M   'P 1'
#
loop_
_entity.id
_entity.type
_entity.pdbx_description
1 polymer ?
#
loop_
_entity_poly.entity_id
_entity_poly.type
_entity_poly.pdbx_seq_one_letter_code
_entity_poly.pdbx_strand_id
1 'polypeptide(L)'
;MSRGLGDVYKRQDTFYPRSFNMGMRKEVYEALGGFSDMRYGEDIDFSIRIFAAGYKCRYFPGAWVYHKRRTNFVQFFRQVWHSGYARIILYQKYPESLKWVHCLPALFVVGLLGVCISAFFVPKVWGLLLFYISLIFFDALVRNKNGIVALLSIIAAFVQLIGYGTGFLEAIWREGILRKKY
;
A
#
# COMPACT_ATOMS: atom_id res chain seq x y z
N MET A 1 -0.82 -15.58 -8.40
CA MET A 1 -1.96 -15.91 -7.53
C MET A 1 -1.84 -15.06 -6.26
N SER A 2 -2.77 -14.16 -6.00
CA SER A 2 -2.77 -13.37 -4.77
C SER A 2 -3.27 -14.26 -3.63
N ARG A 3 -2.36 -14.81 -2.84
CA ARG A 3 -2.69 -15.54 -1.60
C ARG A 3 -2.89 -14.56 -0.46
N GLY A 4 -4.07 -13.97 -0.40
CA GLY A 4 -4.56 -13.26 0.77
C GLY A 4 -5.76 -13.96 1.38
N LEU A 5 -5.82 -15.29 1.26
CA LEU A 5 -7.02 -16.08 1.56
C LEU A 5 -7.19 -16.47 3.04
N GLY A 6 -6.12 -16.39 3.84
CA GLY A 6 -6.18 -16.81 5.25
C GLY A 6 -6.94 -15.85 6.17
N ASP A 7 -6.92 -14.56 5.89
CA ASP A 7 -7.55 -13.53 6.74
C ASP A 7 -9.03 -13.27 6.42
N VAL A 8 -9.49 -13.69 5.26
CA VAL A 8 -10.83 -13.35 4.74
C VAL A 8 -11.95 -14.07 5.50
N TYR A 9 -11.70 -15.27 6.00
CA TYR A 9 -12.69 -16.02 6.77
C TYR A 9 -12.92 -15.50 8.19
N LYS A 10 -11.95 -14.77 8.77
CA LYS A 10 -12.02 -14.32 10.16
C LYS A 10 -12.53 -12.90 10.37
N ARG A 11 -12.61 -12.05 9.31
CA ARG A 11 -13.00 -10.64 9.44
C ARG A 11 -13.80 -10.16 8.22
N GLN A 12 -15.00 -10.66 8.05
CA GLN A 12 -15.91 -10.17 7.01
C GLN A 12 -16.30 -8.70 7.20
N ASP A 13 -16.20 -8.17 8.41
CA ASP A 13 -16.58 -6.80 8.76
C ASP A 13 -15.51 -5.73 8.44
N THR A 14 -14.33 -6.13 7.97
CA THR A 14 -13.21 -5.21 7.64
C THR A 14 -12.52 -5.52 6.32
N PHE A 15 -13.17 -6.27 5.45
CA PHE A 15 -12.62 -6.62 4.14
C PHE A 15 -12.89 -5.50 3.14
N TYR A 16 -11.82 -4.99 2.51
CA TYR A 16 -11.90 -3.99 1.45
C TYR A 16 -11.61 -4.65 0.09
N PRO A 17 -12.65 -5.10 -0.64
CA PRO A 17 -12.45 -5.71 -1.96
C PRO A 17 -11.89 -4.67 -2.94
N ARG A 18 -11.08 -5.15 -3.88
CA ARG A 18 -10.55 -4.30 -4.95
C ARG A 18 -11.57 -4.15 -6.06
N SER A 19 -11.62 -2.96 -6.69
CA SER A 19 -12.59 -2.63 -7.74
C SER A 19 -12.66 -3.67 -8.88
N PHE A 20 -11.53 -4.28 -9.26
CA PHE A 20 -11.48 -5.30 -10.30
C PHE A 20 -12.06 -6.69 -9.90
N ASN A 21 -12.32 -6.91 -8.61
CA ASN A 21 -12.90 -8.15 -8.09
C ASN A 21 -13.96 -7.85 -7.01
N MET A 22 -14.81 -6.88 -7.28
CA MET A 22 -15.91 -6.45 -6.43
C MET A 22 -17.21 -6.57 -7.21
N GLY A 23 -18.17 -7.34 -6.67
CA GLY A 23 -19.55 -7.35 -7.14
C GLY A 23 -20.45 -6.74 -6.07
N MET A 24 -21.49 -6.03 -6.50
CA MET A 24 -22.45 -5.42 -5.59
C MET A 24 -23.84 -5.37 -6.20
N ARG A 25 -24.84 -5.23 -5.35
CA ARG A 25 -26.20 -4.98 -5.83
C ARG A 25 -26.32 -3.56 -6.35
N LYS A 26 -27.07 -3.38 -7.45
CA LYS A 26 -27.30 -2.07 -8.07
C LYS A 26 -27.91 -1.07 -7.08
N GLU A 27 -28.87 -1.52 -6.28
CA GLU A 27 -29.55 -0.68 -5.30
C GLU A 27 -28.57 -0.13 -4.23
N VAL A 28 -27.57 -0.92 -3.81
CA VAL A 28 -26.53 -0.48 -2.87
C VAL A 28 -25.63 0.56 -3.52
N TYR A 29 -25.27 0.34 -4.78
CA TYR A 29 -24.44 1.28 -5.53
C TYR A 29 -25.13 2.64 -5.67
N GLU A 30 -26.42 2.63 -6.06
CA GLU A 30 -27.23 3.85 -6.25
C GLU A 30 -27.51 4.55 -4.91
N ALA A 31 -27.87 3.81 -3.86
CA ALA A 31 -28.12 4.36 -2.53
C ALA A 31 -26.91 5.05 -1.92
N LEU A 32 -25.70 4.56 -2.21
CA LEU A 32 -24.44 5.14 -1.72
C LEU A 32 -23.83 6.18 -2.68
N GLY A 33 -24.47 6.47 -3.83
CA GLY A 33 -23.97 7.43 -4.81
C GLY A 33 -22.74 6.97 -5.58
N GLY A 34 -22.49 5.65 -5.66
CA GLY A 34 -21.40 5.07 -6.44
C GLY A 34 -19.99 5.34 -5.88
N PHE A 35 -18.98 5.20 -6.74
CA PHE A 35 -17.59 5.55 -6.40
C PHE A 35 -17.45 7.07 -6.27
N SER A 36 -16.63 7.52 -5.34
CA SER A 36 -16.28 8.93 -5.19
C SER A 36 -15.29 9.38 -6.27
N ASP A 37 -15.19 10.71 -6.50
CA ASP A 37 -14.25 11.31 -7.47
C ASP A 37 -12.77 11.21 -7.02
N MET A 38 -12.47 10.36 -6.05
CA MET A 38 -11.10 10.10 -5.62
C MET A 38 -10.34 9.41 -6.74
N ARG A 39 -9.25 10.02 -7.18
CA ARG A 39 -8.38 9.45 -8.22
C ARG A 39 -7.74 8.12 -7.81
N TYR A 40 -7.54 7.90 -6.52
CA TYR A 40 -6.91 6.71 -5.95
C TYR A 40 -7.55 6.37 -4.60
N GLY A 41 -7.79 5.07 -4.35
CA GLY A 41 -8.38 4.57 -3.12
C GLY A 41 -9.91 4.64 -3.10
N GLU A 42 -10.55 4.87 -4.26
CA GLU A 42 -11.99 4.89 -4.46
C GLU A 42 -12.66 3.59 -4.03
N ASP A 43 -11.97 2.46 -4.18
CA ASP A 43 -12.44 1.13 -3.76
C ASP A 43 -12.47 1.00 -2.23
N ILE A 44 -11.49 1.57 -1.55
CA ILE A 44 -11.43 1.59 -0.09
C ILE A 44 -12.49 2.55 0.47
N ASP A 45 -12.61 3.76 -0.09
CA ASP A 45 -13.64 4.74 0.26
C ASP A 45 -15.03 4.14 0.14
N PHE A 46 -15.31 3.51 -0.99
CA PHE A 46 -16.62 2.90 -1.23
C PHE A 46 -16.89 1.74 -0.26
N SER A 47 -15.89 0.92 0.03
CA SER A 47 -16.02 -0.14 1.02
C SER A 47 -16.31 0.39 2.43
N ILE A 48 -15.66 1.47 2.84
CA ILE A 48 -15.94 2.13 4.13
C ILE A 48 -17.41 2.60 4.17
N ARG A 49 -17.91 3.22 3.10
CA ARG A 49 -19.31 3.67 3.03
C ARG A 49 -20.31 2.51 3.05
N ILE A 50 -19.99 1.38 2.40
CA ILE A 50 -20.80 0.16 2.45
C ILE A 50 -20.98 -0.31 3.88
N PHE A 51 -19.86 -0.41 4.65
CA PHE A 51 -19.90 -0.86 6.03
C PHE A 51 -20.57 0.15 6.96
N ALA A 52 -20.30 1.45 6.79
CA ALA A 52 -20.93 2.51 7.53
C ALA A 52 -22.46 2.55 7.37
N ALA A 53 -22.96 2.17 6.20
CA ALA A 53 -24.38 2.05 5.92
C ALA A 53 -25.02 0.73 6.41
N GLY A 54 -24.25 -0.12 7.13
CA GLY A 54 -24.74 -1.37 7.71
C GLY A 54 -24.82 -2.55 6.73
N TYR A 55 -24.38 -2.37 5.49
CA TYR A 55 -24.33 -3.48 4.52
C TYR A 55 -23.19 -4.44 4.86
N LYS A 56 -23.35 -5.72 4.50
CA LYS A 56 -22.37 -6.78 4.75
C LYS A 56 -21.70 -7.18 3.44
N CYS A 57 -20.40 -7.39 3.47
CA CYS A 57 -19.63 -7.99 2.39
C CYS A 57 -19.50 -9.50 2.60
N ARG A 58 -19.60 -10.26 1.51
CA ARG A 58 -19.37 -11.70 1.52
C ARG A 58 -18.28 -12.06 0.52
N TYR A 59 -17.36 -12.88 0.93
CA TYR A 59 -16.36 -13.47 0.05
C TYR A 59 -16.89 -14.75 -0.60
N PHE A 60 -16.71 -14.86 -1.91
CA PHE A 60 -17.06 -16.05 -2.69
C PHE A 60 -15.77 -16.70 -3.22
N PRO A 61 -15.31 -17.83 -2.67
CA PRO A 61 -14.07 -18.45 -3.10
C PRO A 61 -14.04 -18.87 -4.58
N GLY A 62 -15.21 -19.20 -5.15
CA GLY A 62 -15.36 -19.56 -6.55
C GLY A 62 -15.40 -18.37 -7.53
N ALA A 63 -15.54 -17.13 -7.02
CA ALA A 63 -15.53 -15.92 -7.83
C ALA A 63 -14.12 -15.32 -7.84
N TRP A 64 -13.34 -15.67 -8.85
CA TRP A 64 -11.97 -15.21 -9.01
C TRP A 64 -11.75 -14.63 -10.40
N VAL A 65 -10.79 -13.72 -10.51
CA VAL A 65 -10.41 -13.07 -11.77
C VAL A 65 -8.91 -13.17 -12.00
N TYR A 66 -8.52 -13.29 -13.26
CA TYR A 66 -7.12 -13.12 -13.63
C TYR A 66 -6.79 -11.63 -13.67
N HIS A 67 -5.86 -11.23 -12.83
CA HIS A 67 -5.37 -9.85 -12.82
C HIS A 67 -3.89 -9.81 -13.19
N LYS A 68 -3.56 -9.21 -14.34
CA LYS A 68 -2.17 -9.04 -14.78
C LYS A 68 -1.52 -7.96 -13.91
N ARG A 69 -0.56 -8.38 -13.10
CA ARG A 69 0.23 -7.45 -12.28
C ARG A 69 1.18 -6.61 -13.12
N ARG A 70 1.68 -5.53 -12.54
CA ARG A 70 2.71 -4.71 -13.18
C ARG A 70 3.98 -5.54 -13.40
N THR A 71 4.54 -5.46 -14.60
CA THR A 71 5.68 -6.30 -15.03
C THR A 71 7.01 -5.56 -15.00
N ASN A 72 7.01 -4.24 -14.76
CA ASN A 72 8.24 -3.46 -14.61
C ASN A 72 8.24 -2.61 -13.33
N PHE A 73 9.43 -2.28 -12.85
CA PHE A 73 9.63 -1.55 -11.60
C PHE A 73 9.10 -0.11 -11.64
N VAL A 74 9.10 0.55 -12.80
CA VAL A 74 8.57 1.93 -12.94
C VAL A 74 7.06 1.94 -12.73
N GLN A 75 6.35 1.01 -13.36
CA GLN A 75 4.90 0.89 -13.16
C GLN A 75 4.57 0.47 -11.74
N PHE A 76 5.39 -0.41 -11.15
CA PHE A 76 5.25 -0.82 -9.76
C PHE A 76 5.48 0.36 -8.80
N PHE A 77 6.54 1.15 -9.01
CA PHE A 77 6.81 2.37 -8.25
C PHE A 77 5.61 3.33 -8.27
N ARG A 78 5.11 3.64 -9.47
CA ARG A 78 3.94 4.53 -9.62
C ARG A 78 2.72 3.99 -8.87
N GLN A 79 2.47 2.70 -8.95
CA GLN A 79 1.34 2.07 -8.25
C GLN A 79 1.47 2.21 -6.72
N VAL A 80 2.63 1.91 -6.14
CA VAL A 80 2.83 2.00 -4.70
C VAL A 80 2.88 3.44 -4.22
N TRP A 81 3.40 4.35 -5.03
CA TRP A 81 3.38 5.79 -4.77
C TRP A 81 1.93 6.30 -4.64
N HIS A 82 1.06 5.97 -5.60
CA HIS A 82 -0.36 6.30 -5.52
C HIS A 82 -1.04 5.69 -4.30
N SER A 83 -0.63 4.49 -3.90
CA SER A 83 -1.17 3.85 -2.68
C SER A 83 -0.77 4.61 -1.41
N GLY A 84 0.46 5.10 -1.34
CA GLY A 84 0.93 5.95 -0.23
C GLY A 84 0.19 7.28 -0.19
N TYR A 85 0.06 7.94 -1.33
CA TYR A 85 -0.66 9.21 -1.47
C TYR A 85 -2.13 9.08 -1.05
N ALA A 86 -2.82 8.05 -1.53
CA ALA A 86 -4.22 7.79 -1.22
C ALA A 86 -4.48 7.60 0.28
N ARG A 87 -3.49 7.12 1.07
CA ARG A 87 -3.66 6.94 2.52
C ARG A 87 -3.91 8.24 3.26
N ILE A 88 -3.26 9.32 2.86
CA ILE A 88 -3.47 10.64 3.49
C ILE A 88 -4.83 11.22 3.10
N ILE A 89 -5.24 11.06 1.84
CA ILE A 89 -6.58 11.49 1.40
C ILE A 89 -7.67 10.72 2.19
N LEU A 90 -7.51 9.39 2.32
CA LEU A 90 -8.43 8.57 3.10
C LEU A 90 -8.41 8.94 4.59
N TYR A 91 -7.26 9.26 5.16
CA TYR A 91 -7.13 9.70 6.53
C TYR A 91 -7.87 11.01 6.79
N GLN A 92 -7.81 11.97 5.86
CA GLN A 92 -8.54 13.23 5.99
C GLN A 92 -10.06 13.04 6.01
N LYS A 93 -10.55 12.05 5.26
CA LYS A 93 -11.98 11.71 5.20
C LYS A 93 -12.41 10.76 6.31
N TYR A 94 -11.52 9.83 6.69
CA TYR A 94 -11.75 8.78 7.70
C TYR A 94 -10.51 8.63 8.58
N PRO A 95 -10.38 9.42 9.66
CA PRO A 95 -9.19 9.40 10.52
C PRO A 95 -8.82 8.01 11.07
N GLU A 96 -9.83 7.19 11.38
CA GLU A 96 -9.68 5.82 11.88
C GLU A 96 -9.09 4.85 10.84
N SER A 97 -9.07 5.21 9.55
CA SER A 97 -8.53 4.38 8.47
C SER A 97 -7.00 4.30 8.48
N LEU A 98 -6.32 5.27 9.09
CA LEU A 98 -4.87 5.30 9.17
C LEU A 98 -4.38 4.47 10.35
N LYS A 99 -3.55 3.47 10.05
CA LYS A 99 -2.85 2.66 11.05
C LYS A 99 -1.38 3.05 11.08
N TRP A 100 -0.71 2.89 12.23
CA TRP A 100 0.71 3.18 12.39
C TRP A 100 1.60 2.46 11.35
N VAL A 101 1.23 1.25 10.95
CA VAL A 101 1.94 0.48 9.92
C VAL A 101 2.00 1.17 8.55
N HIS A 102 1.05 2.07 8.27
CA HIS A 102 1.06 2.84 7.03
C HIS A 102 2.12 3.96 7.03
N CYS A 103 2.63 4.34 8.20
CA CYS A 103 3.69 5.34 8.35
C CYS A 103 5.09 4.74 8.17
N LEU A 104 5.25 3.41 8.32
CA LEU A 104 6.56 2.75 8.26
C LEU A 104 7.35 3.02 6.97
N PRO A 105 6.74 3.00 5.76
CA PRO A 105 7.49 3.31 4.55
C PRO A 105 7.97 4.78 4.50
N ALA A 106 7.21 5.71 5.06
CA ALA A 106 7.62 7.11 5.15
C ALA A 106 8.79 7.27 6.13
N LEU A 107 8.73 6.61 7.30
CA LEU A 107 9.83 6.56 8.26
C LEU A 107 11.07 5.90 7.64
N PHE A 108 10.89 4.86 6.83
CA PHE A 108 11.99 4.24 6.10
C PHE A 108 12.67 5.23 5.15
N VAL A 109 11.93 6.04 4.40
CA VAL A 109 12.51 7.05 3.49
C VAL A 109 13.31 8.07 4.28
N VAL A 110 12.77 8.60 5.37
CA VAL A 110 13.46 9.56 6.23
C VAL A 110 14.71 8.93 6.86
N GLY A 111 14.59 7.71 7.37
CA GLY A 111 15.70 6.94 7.93
C GLY A 111 16.80 6.64 6.90
N LEU A 112 16.42 6.27 5.67
CA LEU A 112 17.37 6.02 4.58
C LEU A 112 18.14 7.30 4.22
N LEU A 113 17.47 8.45 4.14
CA LEU A 113 18.14 9.74 3.95
C LEU A 113 19.09 10.05 5.11
N GLY A 114 18.67 9.80 6.35
CA GLY A 114 19.53 9.94 7.53
C GLY A 114 20.77 9.06 7.49
N VAL A 115 20.61 7.77 7.09
CA VAL A 115 21.73 6.85 6.88
C VAL A 115 22.69 7.36 5.80
N CYS A 116 22.18 7.82 4.66
CA CYS A 116 23.00 8.34 3.58
C CYS A 116 23.80 9.59 4.01
N ILE A 117 23.17 10.52 4.74
CA ILE A 117 23.83 11.72 5.25
C ILE A 117 24.88 11.34 6.32
N SER A 118 24.52 10.51 7.28
CA SER A 118 25.41 10.09 8.37
C SER A 118 26.60 9.29 7.85
N ALA A 119 26.42 8.47 6.82
CA ALA A 119 27.48 7.66 6.22
C ALA A 119 28.56 8.50 5.52
N PHE A 120 28.24 9.76 5.16
CA PHE A 120 29.25 10.70 4.67
C PHE A 120 30.28 11.06 5.74
N PHE A 121 29.86 11.14 7.01
CA PHE A 121 30.73 11.46 8.15
C PHE A 121 31.25 10.21 8.84
N VAL A 122 30.46 9.14 8.90
CA VAL A 122 30.75 7.90 9.59
C VAL A 122 30.52 6.70 8.65
N PRO A 123 31.53 6.31 7.84
CA PRO A 123 31.37 5.26 6.82
C PRO A 123 30.85 3.92 7.35
N LYS A 124 31.07 3.60 8.63
CA LYS A 124 30.58 2.36 9.27
C LYS A 124 29.04 2.24 9.23
N VAL A 125 28.32 3.37 9.10
CA VAL A 125 26.84 3.38 9.02
C VAL A 125 26.32 2.66 7.78
N TRP A 126 27.11 2.56 6.69
CA TRP A 126 26.78 1.72 5.53
C TRP A 126 26.53 0.25 5.91
N GLY A 127 27.14 -0.22 7.00
CA GLY A 127 26.91 -1.58 7.51
C GLY A 127 25.45 -1.87 7.81
N LEU A 128 24.68 -0.89 8.28
CA LEU A 128 23.24 -1.03 8.54
C LEU A 128 22.46 -1.31 7.25
N LEU A 129 22.78 -0.57 6.18
CA LEU A 129 22.12 -0.75 4.90
C LEU A 129 22.48 -2.10 4.28
N LEU A 130 23.76 -2.48 4.34
CA LEU A 130 24.23 -3.79 3.85
C LEU A 130 23.58 -4.94 4.64
N PHE A 131 23.45 -4.80 5.95
CA PHE A 131 22.75 -5.77 6.79
C PHE A 131 21.30 -5.92 6.37
N TYR A 132 20.58 -4.81 6.18
CA TYR A 132 19.18 -4.82 5.72
C TYR A 132 19.02 -5.47 4.35
N ILE A 133 19.89 -5.13 3.39
CA ILE A 133 19.93 -5.75 2.05
C ILE A 133 20.16 -7.27 2.16
N SER A 134 21.09 -7.68 3.02
CA SER A 134 21.39 -9.09 3.25
C SER A 134 20.17 -9.84 3.81
N LEU A 135 19.45 -9.25 4.75
CA LEU A 135 18.22 -9.85 5.30
C LEU A 135 17.16 -10.08 4.20
N ILE A 136 16.94 -9.08 3.33
CA ILE A 136 15.99 -9.23 2.21
C ILE A 136 16.45 -10.35 1.28
N PHE A 137 17.74 -10.36 0.93
CA PHE A 137 18.31 -11.35 0.03
C PHE A 137 18.13 -12.77 0.55
N PHE A 138 18.56 -13.01 1.80
CA PHE A 138 18.52 -14.35 2.39
C PHE A 138 17.06 -14.83 2.64
N ASP A 139 16.16 -13.96 3.13
CA ASP A 139 14.75 -14.33 3.28
C ASP A 139 14.13 -14.74 1.92
N ALA A 140 14.37 -13.94 0.89
CA ALA A 140 13.87 -14.23 -0.46
C ALA A 140 14.51 -15.49 -1.05
N LEU A 141 15.81 -15.72 -0.82
CA LEU A 141 16.54 -16.91 -1.28
C LEU A 141 15.98 -18.18 -0.64
N VAL A 142 15.79 -18.17 0.67
CA VAL A 142 15.24 -19.31 1.43
C VAL A 142 13.81 -19.63 0.96
N ARG A 143 12.97 -18.63 0.76
CA ARG A 143 11.57 -18.82 0.35
C ARG A 143 11.41 -19.27 -1.08
N ASN A 144 12.20 -18.70 -1.99
CA ASN A 144 12.01 -18.94 -3.44
C ASN A 144 13.03 -19.93 -4.02
N LYS A 145 14.09 -20.24 -3.30
CA LYS A 145 15.19 -21.14 -3.75
C LYS A 145 15.79 -20.73 -5.10
N ASN A 146 15.79 -19.43 -5.39
CA ASN A 146 16.26 -18.86 -6.66
C ASN A 146 17.00 -17.55 -6.41
N GLY A 147 18.30 -17.50 -6.77
CA GLY A 147 19.17 -16.34 -6.57
C GLY A 147 18.75 -15.10 -7.36
N ILE A 148 18.24 -15.28 -8.59
CA ILE A 148 17.77 -14.15 -9.42
C ILE A 148 16.55 -13.51 -8.76
N VAL A 149 15.60 -14.33 -8.27
CA VAL A 149 14.43 -13.83 -7.54
C VAL A 149 14.86 -13.12 -6.26
N ALA A 150 15.86 -13.64 -5.54
CA ALA A 150 16.38 -12.99 -4.34
C ALA A 150 16.99 -11.61 -4.65
N LEU A 151 17.76 -11.47 -5.72
CA LEU A 151 18.31 -10.18 -6.16
C LEU A 151 17.21 -9.20 -6.58
N LEU A 152 16.25 -9.64 -7.39
CA LEU A 152 15.12 -8.81 -7.79
C LEU A 152 14.24 -8.40 -6.61
N SER A 153 14.17 -9.21 -5.55
CA SER A 153 13.42 -8.90 -4.33
C SER A 153 14.01 -7.71 -3.58
N ILE A 154 15.33 -7.51 -3.61
CA ILE A 154 15.98 -6.31 -3.04
C ILE A 154 15.44 -5.07 -3.75
N ILE A 155 15.51 -5.04 -5.08
CA ILE A 155 15.02 -3.91 -5.89
C ILE A 155 13.52 -3.67 -5.62
N ALA A 156 12.72 -4.74 -5.61
CA ALA A 156 11.29 -4.66 -5.36
C ALA A 156 10.97 -4.09 -3.97
N ALA A 157 11.71 -4.49 -2.93
CA ALA A 157 11.53 -3.98 -1.56
C ALA A 157 11.82 -2.47 -1.48
N PHE A 158 12.93 -2.02 -2.08
CA PHE A 158 13.26 -0.59 -2.12
C PHE A 158 12.25 0.20 -2.94
N VAL A 159 11.84 -0.29 -4.11
CA VAL A 159 10.78 0.32 -4.93
C VAL A 159 9.48 0.46 -4.13
N GLN A 160 9.09 -0.58 -3.40
CA GLN A 160 7.90 -0.57 -2.56
C GLN A 160 7.99 0.49 -1.45
N LEU A 161 9.07 0.46 -0.67
CA LEU A 161 9.22 1.34 0.51
C LEU A 161 9.42 2.80 0.11
N ILE A 162 10.29 3.05 -0.88
CA ILE A 162 10.55 4.41 -1.36
C ILE A 162 9.33 4.95 -2.09
N GLY A 163 8.72 4.17 -2.99
CA GLY A 163 7.55 4.61 -3.74
C GLY A 163 6.38 4.97 -2.82
N TYR A 164 6.02 4.06 -1.91
CA TYR A 164 4.94 4.33 -0.96
C TYR A 164 5.28 5.48 -0.01
N GLY A 165 6.49 5.47 0.57
CA GLY A 165 6.93 6.48 1.53
C GLY A 165 6.97 7.89 0.93
N THR A 166 7.50 8.05 -0.28
CA THR A 166 7.52 9.34 -0.98
C THR A 166 6.11 9.82 -1.34
N GLY A 167 5.23 8.92 -1.81
CA GLY A 167 3.83 9.27 -2.07
C GLY A 167 3.09 9.71 -0.81
N PHE A 168 3.34 9.05 0.32
CA PHE A 168 2.77 9.39 1.61
C PHE A 168 3.27 10.78 2.11
N LEU A 169 4.57 11.04 2.03
CA LEU A 169 5.17 12.32 2.44
C LEU A 169 4.71 13.47 1.54
N GLU A 170 4.63 13.25 0.23
CA GLU A 170 4.11 14.25 -0.71
C GLU A 170 2.65 14.60 -0.42
N ALA A 171 1.82 13.60 -0.09
CA ALA A 171 0.44 13.84 0.27
C ALA A 171 0.32 14.65 1.58
N ILE A 172 1.15 14.37 2.59
CA ILE A 172 1.21 15.20 3.82
C ILE A 172 1.52 16.64 3.45
N TRP A 173 2.53 16.86 2.60
CA TRP A 173 2.93 18.21 2.18
C TRP A 173 1.82 18.93 1.43
N ARG A 174 1.28 18.32 0.39
CA ARG A 174 0.27 18.95 -0.47
C ARG A 174 -1.09 19.10 0.22
N GLU A 175 -1.58 18.04 0.82
CA GLU A 175 -2.94 17.98 1.37
C GLU A 175 -2.99 18.43 2.83
N GLY A 176 -1.92 18.21 3.61
CA GLY A 176 -1.86 18.59 5.02
C GLY A 176 -1.49 20.04 5.24
N ILE A 177 -0.53 20.59 4.47
CA ILE A 177 0.00 21.94 4.66
C ILE A 177 -0.66 22.93 3.72
N LEU A 178 -0.81 22.61 2.42
CA LEU A 178 -1.33 23.54 1.42
C LEU A 178 -2.85 23.70 1.50
N ARG A 179 -3.61 22.67 1.86
CA ARG A 179 -5.08 22.72 1.98
C ARG A 179 -5.59 23.45 3.24
N LYS A 180 -4.77 23.65 4.27
CA LYS A 180 -5.14 24.43 5.46
C LYS A 180 -5.19 25.96 5.23
N LYS A 181 -4.98 26.41 4.00
CA LYS A 181 -5.01 27.84 3.65
C LYS A 181 -6.32 28.33 3.00
N TYR A 182 -7.38 27.51 2.99
CA TYR A 182 -8.70 27.95 2.51
C TYR A 182 -9.82 27.58 3.46
#